data_4cd9ff8b478c91e52e1b13b526c4d267
#
_entry.id   4cd9ff8b478c91e52e1b13b526c4d267
#
_cell.length_a   1.000
_cell.length_b   1.000
_cell.length_c   1.000
_cell.angle_alpha   90.00
_cell.angle_beta   90.00
_cell.angle_gamma   90.00
#
_symmetry.space_group_name_H-M   'P 1'
#
loop_
_entity.id
_entity.type
_entity.pdbx_description
1 polymer ?
#
loop_
_entity_poly.entity_id
_entity_poly.type
_entity_poly.pdbx_seq_one_letter_code
_entity_poly.pdbx_strand_id
1 'polypeptide(L)'
;MSHFDLHSHTSCSDGKLSPQELIALAVENNITHLSITDHDTVAAHRQLQKVDNLGLNLIPGVEFSGQWAKIGIHIVGLNIDINSEVILKAEAHQKKIRLERLERIAYKLEKRGFTNIMQGALEEAGDNQVGRPHIARYMLKQGMVRSIASAFDKHLGAGKVGDVSSLWPDIEDTVEWINQAGGVAVIAHPGRYKMTRSKRIRLIQDFKDCGGSALEVCTGNQPNGMAEDLVDVCEQYDLMASVGSDFHSPDYQWVKLGRYPRLPKKCRPVWEAF
;
A
#
# COMPACT_ATOMS: atom_id res chain seq x y z
N MET A 1 -14.02 -12.54 -19.17
CA MET A 1 -12.66 -12.85 -18.66
C MET A 1 -12.52 -12.18 -17.32
N SER A 2 -11.93 -12.84 -16.34
CA SER A 2 -11.72 -12.24 -15.02
C SER A 2 -10.70 -11.10 -15.10
N HIS A 3 -11.05 -9.95 -14.50
CA HIS A 3 -10.22 -8.75 -14.43
C HIS A 3 -9.98 -8.44 -12.95
N PHE A 4 -8.75 -8.61 -12.50
CA PHE A 4 -8.34 -8.43 -11.12
C PHE A 4 -7.76 -7.02 -10.91
N ASP A 5 -7.97 -6.43 -9.75
CA ASP A 5 -7.15 -5.35 -9.21
C ASP A 5 -6.98 -5.60 -7.71
N LEU A 6 -5.79 -6.04 -7.33
CA LEU A 6 -5.50 -6.55 -5.99
C LEU A 6 -4.75 -5.54 -5.11
N HIS A 7 -4.67 -4.27 -5.55
CA HIS A 7 -4.01 -3.21 -4.81
C HIS A 7 -4.67 -1.85 -5.09
N SER A 8 -5.45 -1.37 -4.13
CA SER A 8 -6.17 -0.10 -4.23
C SER A 8 -6.45 0.50 -2.85
N HIS A 9 -6.60 1.83 -2.80
CA HIS A 9 -6.76 2.58 -1.56
C HIS A 9 -8.04 3.41 -1.54
N THR A 10 -8.62 3.53 -0.34
CA THR A 10 -9.79 4.34 -0.06
C THR A 10 -9.49 5.47 0.92
N SER A 11 -10.51 6.25 1.24
CA SER A 11 -10.41 7.29 2.28
C SER A 11 -10.18 6.73 3.69
N CYS A 12 -10.28 5.41 3.88
CA CYS A 12 -9.91 4.79 5.17
C CYS A 12 -8.40 4.89 5.46
N SER A 13 -7.59 5.10 4.42
CA SER A 13 -6.17 5.46 4.55
C SER A 13 -5.88 6.79 3.84
N ASP A 14 -5.35 6.78 2.66
CA ASP A 14 -4.90 7.98 1.94
C ASP A 14 -5.48 8.11 0.52
N GLY A 15 -6.35 7.19 0.13
CA GLY A 15 -7.14 7.32 -1.08
C GLY A 15 -8.16 8.45 -1.00
N LYS A 16 -8.69 8.84 -2.14
CA LYS A 16 -9.67 9.93 -2.25
C LYS A 16 -11.11 9.46 -2.16
N LEU A 17 -11.41 8.27 -2.68
CA LEU A 17 -12.75 7.74 -2.76
C LEU A 17 -13.12 6.98 -1.48
N SER A 18 -14.37 7.07 -1.06
CA SER A 18 -14.93 6.17 -0.05
C SER A 18 -14.89 4.71 -0.55
N PRO A 19 -14.97 3.71 0.34
CA PRO A 19 -15.05 2.32 -0.06
C PRO A 19 -16.18 2.03 -1.07
N GLN A 20 -17.35 2.64 -0.89
CA GLN A 20 -18.50 2.48 -1.78
C GLN A 20 -18.26 3.11 -3.16
N GLU A 21 -17.68 4.31 -3.21
CA GLU A 21 -17.33 4.96 -4.48
C GLU A 21 -16.27 4.18 -5.25
N LEU A 22 -15.31 3.55 -4.54
CA LEU A 22 -14.30 2.71 -5.18
C LEU A 22 -14.92 1.45 -5.79
N ILE A 23 -15.87 0.79 -5.09
CA ILE A 23 -16.62 -0.36 -5.65
C ILE A 23 -17.38 0.07 -6.91
N ALA A 24 -18.10 1.19 -6.88
CA ALA A 24 -18.84 1.68 -8.05
C ALA A 24 -17.89 1.92 -9.24
N LEU A 25 -16.75 2.57 -9.00
CA LEU A 25 -15.73 2.81 -10.03
C LEU A 25 -15.14 1.49 -10.57
N ALA A 26 -14.94 0.49 -9.71
CA ALA A 26 -14.43 -0.82 -10.11
C ALA A 26 -15.40 -1.52 -11.07
N VAL A 27 -16.69 -1.48 -10.76
CA VAL A 27 -17.75 -2.02 -11.65
C VAL A 27 -17.79 -1.28 -12.99
N GLU A 28 -17.72 0.05 -12.99
CA GLU A 28 -17.66 0.86 -14.21
C GLU A 28 -16.45 0.49 -15.08
N ASN A 29 -15.32 0.16 -14.46
CA ASN A 29 -14.10 -0.26 -15.15
C ASN A 29 -14.09 -1.76 -15.53
N ASN A 30 -15.20 -2.48 -15.34
CA ASN A 30 -15.34 -3.92 -15.59
C ASN A 30 -14.33 -4.78 -14.81
N ILE A 31 -13.94 -4.36 -13.61
CA ILE A 31 -13.18 -5.17 -12.68
C ILE A 31 -14.14 -6.21 -12.10
N THR A 32 -13.68 -7.46 -12.03
CA THR A 32 -14.48 -8.57 -11.49
C THR A 32 -14.01 -9.00 -10.11
N HIS A 33 -12.74 -8.75 -9.79
CA HIS A 33 -12.10 -9.09 -8.52
C HIS A 33 -11.30 -7.88 -8.04
N LEU A 34 -11.66 -7.35 -6.87
CA LEU A 34 -11.01 -6.19 -6.28
C LEU A 34 -10.50 -6.54 -4.89
N SER A 35 -9.30 -6.10 -4.55
CA SER A 35 -8.88 -5.99 -3.15
C SER A 35 -8.66 -4.54 -2.78
N ILE A 36 -9.30 -4.11 -1.69
CA ILE A 36 -9.01 -2.84 -1.03
C ILE A 36 -7.90 -3.13 -0.03
N THR A 37 -6.77 -2.48 -0.21
CA THR A 37 -5.55 -2.72 0.57
C THR A 37 -5.09 -1.44 1.26
N ASP A 38 -6.00 -0.78 1.95
CA ASP A 38 -5.72 0.44 2.69
C ASP A 38 -4.51 0.28 3.61
N HIS A 39 -3.70 1.33 3.70
CA HIS A 39 -2.50 1.32 4.53
C HIS A 39 -2.81 1.05 5.99
N ASP A 40 -2.29 -0.06 6.52
CA ASP A 40 -2.31 -0.47 7.93
C ASP A 40 -3.72 -0.52 8.55
N THR A 41 -4.76 -0.75 7.74
CA THR A 41 -6.14 -0.87 8.21
C THR A 41 -7.01 -1.71 7.28
N VAL A 42 -7.96 -2.45 7.85
CA VAL A 42 -9.03 -3.17 7.13
C VAL A 42 -10.40 -2.49 7.32
N ALA A 43 -10.42 -1.23 7.72
CA ALA A 43 -11.65 -0.48 8.03
C ALA A 43 -12.61 -0.43 6.84
N ALA A 44 -12.12 -0.31 5.60
CA ALA A 44 -12.94 -0.35 4.40
C ALA A 44 -13.73 -1.65 4.28
N HIS A 45 -13.11 -2.79 4.52
CA HIS A 45 -13.79 -4.09 4.48
C HIS A 45 -14.87 -4.21 5.53
N ARG A 46 -14.64 -3.70 6.76
CA ARG A 46 -15.66 -3.69 7.81
C ARG A 46 -16.85 -2.80 7.46
N GLN A 47 -16.61 -1.64 6.84
CA GLN A 47 -17.69 -0.76 6.36
C GLN A 47 -18.52 -1.42 5.25
N LEU A 48 -17.90 -2.26 4.43
CA LEU A 48 -18.54 -2.93 3.29
C LEU A 48 -19.26 -4.24 3.62
N GLN A 49 -19.10 -4.80 4.81
CA GLN A 49 -19.73 -6.07 5.21
C GLN A 49 -21.26 -6.12 5.01
N LYS A 50 -21.93 -4.95 5.01
CA LYS A 50 -23.39 -4.84 4.87
C LYS A 50 -23.80 -4.10 3.58
N VAL A 51 -22.85 -3.88 2.67
CA VAL A 51 -23.07 -3.14 1.43
C VAL A 51 -23.12 -4.13 0.26
N ASP A 52 -24.02 -3.91 -0.69
CA ASP A 52 -24.04 -4.68 -1.93
C ASP A 52 -22.77 -4.38 -2.74
N ASN A 53 -22.00 -5.41 -3.04
CA ASN A 53 -20.78 -5.32 -3.84
C ASN A 53 -21.06 -5.25 -5.35
N LEU A 54 -22.31 -5.10 -5.77
CA LEU A 54 -22.73 -4.97 -7.18
C LEU A 54 -22.22 -6.12 -8.08
N GLY A 55 -22.10 -7.33 -7.51
CA GLY A 55 -21.57 -8.51 -8.21
C GLY A 55 -20.05 -8.58 -8.30
N LEU A 56 -19.32 -7.63 -7.70
CA LEU A 56 -17.86 -7.63 -7.58
C LEU A 56 -17.41 -8.66 -6.53
N ASN A 57 -16.40 -9.47 -6.87
CA ASN A 57 -15.73 -10.31 -5.88
C ASN A 57 -14.73 -9.47 -5.09
N LEU A 58 -15.09 -9.11 -3.86
CA LEU A 58 -14.24 -8.34 -2.96
C LEU A 58 -13.34 -9.27 -2.15
N ILE A 59 -12.04 -9.21 -2.40
CA ILE A 59 -11.01 -10.00 -1.71
C ILE A 59 -10.50 -9.20 -0.51
N PRO A 60 -10.62 -9.71 0.73
CA PRO A 60 -10.13 -9.02 1.90
C PRO A 60 -8.62 -8.79 1.83
N GLY A 61 -8.17 -7.54 2.05
CA GLY A 61 -6.76 -7.20 1.97
C GLY A 61 -6.37 -6.03 2.85
N VAL A 62 -5.07 -5.82 2.96
CA VAL A 62 -4.43 -4.70 3.67
C VAL A 62 -3.03 -4.49 3.09
N GLU A 63 -2.53 -3.26 3.08
CA GLU A 63 -1.12 -2.98 2.81
C GLU A 63 -0.42 -2.55 4.09
N PHE A 64 0.35 -3.45 4.70
CA PHE A 64 1.13 -3.13 5.88
C PHE A 64 2.41 -2.36 5.55
N SER A 65 2.62 -1.28 6.28
CA SER A 65 3.90 -0.56 6.27
C SER A 65 4.92 -1.31 7.13
N GLY A 66 6.05 -1.64 6.53
CA GLY A 66 7.16 -2.33 7.18
C GLY A 66 8.50 -1.70 6.85
N GLN A 67 9.57 -2.29 7.38
CA GLN A 67 10.94 -1.95 7.01
C GLN A 67 11.77 -3.21 6.71
N TRP A 68 12.76 -3.03 5.86
CA TRP A 68 13.83 -3.99 5.58
C TRP A 68 15.16 -3.23 5.44
N ALA A 69 16.17 -3.62 6.19
CA ALA A 69 17.49 -2.96 6.19
C ALA A 69 17.38 -1.42 6.26
N LYS A 70 16.50 -0.89 7.13
CA LYS A 70 16.18 0.54 7.34
C LYS A 70 15.50 1.22 6.13
N ILE A 71 15.06 0.48 5.14
CA ILE A 71 14.26 0.99 4.03
C ILE A 71 12.79 0.68 4.33
N GLY A 72 11.93 1.70 4.23
CA GLY A 72 10.49 1.48 4.29
C GLY A 72 10.02 0.69 3.07
N ILE A 73 9.30 -0.39 3.33
CA ILE A 73 8.69 -1.28 2.33
C ILE A 73 7.23 -1.49 2.69
N HIS A 74 6.46 -2.00 1.74
CA HIS A 74 5.07 -2.35 1.95
C HIS A 74 4.82 -3.82 1.61
N ILE A 75 4.04 -4.48 2.45
CA ILE A 75 3.62 -5.87 2.27
C ILE A 75 2.09 -5.90 2.19
N VAL A 76 1.59 -6.30 1.04
CA VAL A 76 0.15 -6.51 0.86
C VAL A 76 -0.21 -7.90 1.36
N GLY A 77 -1.21 -7.95 2.26
CA GLY A 77 -1.88 -9.19 2.66
C GLY A 77 -3.16 -9.35 1.84
N LEU A 78 -3.31 -10.47 1.15
CA LEU A 78 -4.50 -10.79 0.37
C LEU A 78 -5.22 -12.00 0.98
N ASN A 79 -6.56 -12.01 0.85
CA ASN A 79 -7.43 -13.08 1.36
C ASN A 79 -7.26 -13.36 2.85
N ILE A 80 -7.09 -12.30 3.66
CA ILE A 80 -6.90 -12.36 5.11
C ILE A 80 -8.23 -12.47 5.85
N ASP A 81 -8.24 -13.11 7.02
CA ASP A 81 -9.36 -12.96 7.97
C ASP A 81 -9.26 -11.59 8.68
N ILE A 82 -10.06 -10.63 8.22
CA ILE A 82 -10.11 -9.27 8.76
C ILE A 82 -10.59 -9.18 10.22
N ASN A 83 -11.16 -10.25 10.76
CA ASN A 83 -11.66 -10.32 12.14
C ASN A 83 -10.71 -11.11 13.06
N SER A 84 -9.64 -11.68 12.54
CA SER A 84 -8.65 -12.41 13.33
C SER A 84 -7.99 -11.49 14.37
N GLU A 85 -7.69 -12.06 15.54
CA GLU A 85 -7.06 -11.33 16.63
C GLU A 85 -5.70 -10.73 16.22
N VAL A 86 -4.96 -11.41 15.35
CA VAL A 86 -3.66 -10.92 14.86
C VAL A 86 -3.82 -9.65 14.02
N ILE A 87 -4.82 -9.58 13.13
CA ILE A 87 -5.08 -8.36 12.33
C ILE A 87 -5.53 -7.20 13.23
N LEU A 88 -6.40 -7.45 14.21
CA LEU A 88 -6.83 -6.42 15.16
C LEU A 88 -5.64 -5.83 15.94
N LYS A 89 -4.73 -6.69 16.40
CA LYS A 89 -3.50 -6.27 17.10
C LYS A 89 -2.53 -5.53 16.16
N ALA A 90 -2.36 -6.01 14.94
CA ALA A 90 -1.51 -5.37 13.92
C ALA A 90 -2.01 -3.96 13.57
N GLU A 91 -3.32 -3.77 13.34
CA GLU A 91 -3.90 -2.44 13.11
C GLU A 91 -3.66 -1.49 14.29
N ALA A 92 -3.90 -1.95 15.52
CA ALA A 92 -3.69 -1.15 16.72
C ALA A 92 -2.21 -0.75 16.88
N HIS A 93 -1.29 -1.68 16.61
CA HIS A 93 0.15 -1.44 16.63
C HIS A 93 0.56 -0.42 15.57
N GLN A 94 0.12 -0.60 14.33
CA GLN A 94 0.41 0.30 13.22
C GLN A 94 -0.17 1.70 13.43
N LYS A 95 -1.39 1.80 13.98
CA LYS A 95 -1.99 3.09 14.34
C LYS A 95 -1.13 3.86 15.33
N LYS A 96 -0.59 3.19 16.34
CA LYS A 96 0.33 3.80 17.31
C LYS A 96 1.60 4.29 16.63
N ILE A 97 2.22 3.46 15.78
CA ILE A 97 3.44 3.81 15.04
C ILE A 97 3.18 5.01 14.12
N ARG A 98 2.04 5.06 13.43
CA ARG A 98 1.68 6.19 12.57
C ARG A 98 1.59 7.51 13.34
N LEU A 99 1.01 7.51 14.52
CA LEU A 99 0.96 8.69 15.38
C LEU A 99 2.35 9.13 15.85
N GLU A 100 3.17 8.20 16.32
CA GLU A 100 4.56 8.50 16.70
C GLU A 100 5.39 9.04 15.52
N ARG A 101 5.19 8.48 14.33
CA ARG A 101 5.85 8.98 13.11
C ARG A 101 5.37 10.38 12.73
N LEU A 102 4.05 10.62 12.79
CA LEU A 102 3.50 11.94 12.53
C LEU A 102 4.12 12.98 13.47
N GLU A 103 4.18 12.69 14.77
CA GLU A 103 4.78 13.56 15.78
C GLU A 103 6.24 13.89 15.43
N ARG A 104 7.05 12.86 15.09
CA ARG A 104 8.46 13.06 14.69
C ARG A 104 8.60 13.87 13.40
N ILE A 105 7.72 13.63 12.41
CA ILE A 105 7.74 14.39 11.15
C ILE A 105 7.34 15.85 11.41
N ALA A 106 6.28 16.06 12.16
CA ALA A 106 5.81 17.41 12.53
C ALA A 106 6.91 18.19 13.24
N TYR A 107 7.51 17.63 14.27
CA TYR A 107 8.64 18.26 14.97
C TYR A 107 9.79 18.67 14.03
N LYS A 108 10.18 17.79 13.10
CA LYS A 108 11.25 18.10 12.14
C LYS A 108 10.86 19.18 11.14
N LEU A 109 9.59 19.23 10.70
CA LEU A 109 9.09 20.25 9.79
C LEU A 109 8.90 21.58 10.48
N GLU A 110 8.41 21.60 11.71
CA GLU A 110 8.22 22.81 12.50
C GLU A 110 9.55 23.49 12.81
N LYS A 111 10.62 22.74 13.07
CA LYS A 111 11.98 23.29 13.13
C LYS A 111 12.48 23.95 11.84
N ARG A 112 11.80 23.75 10.73
CA ARG A 112 12.08 24.39 9.43
C ARG A 112 11.11 25.54 9.10
N GLY A 113 10.29 25.94 10.08
CA GLY A 113 9.38 27.08 9.96
C GLY A 113 7.99 26.73 9.44
N PHE A 114 7.66 25.44 9.25
CA PHE A 114 6.28 25.01 9.02
C PHE A 114 5.52 25.01 10.34
N THR A 115 4.22 25.29 10.33
CA THR A 115 3.42 25.44 11.56
C THR A 115 2.25 24.48 11.58
N ASN A 116 1.84 24.03 12.78
CA ASN A 116 0.64 23.23 13.02
C ASN A 116 0.56 21.93 12.20
N ILE A 117 1.70 21.33 11.86
CA ILE A 117 1.77 20.14 10.96
C ILE A 117 1.01 18.96 11.55
N MET A 118 1.21 18.68 12.85
CA MET A 118 0.55 17.55 13.49
C MET A 118 -0.96 17.71 13.50
N GLN A 119 -1.45 18.84 13.99
CA GLN A 119 -2.88 19.10 14.08
C GLN A 119 -3.54 19.11 12.70
N GLY A 120 -2.94 19.80 11.73
CA GLY A 120 -3.47 19.88 10.37
C GLY A 120 -3.48 18.54 9.64
N ALA A 121 -2.49 17.66 9.87
CA ALA A 121 -2.50 16.32 9.29
C ALA A 121 -3.58 15.44 9.90
N LEU A 122 -3.85 15.56 11.21
CA LEU A 122 -4.93 14.83 11.88
C LEU A 122 -6.31 15.31 11.38
N GLU A 123 -6.49 16.61 11.21
CA GLU A 123 -7.73 17.18 10.64
C GLU A 123 -7.98 16.71 9.21
N GLU A 124 -6.93 16.61 8.36
CA GLU A 124 -7.03 16.08 7.00
C GLU A 124 -7.32 14.57 6.96
N ALA A 125 -6.88 13.81 7.98
CA ALA A 125 -7.15 12.38 8.09
C ALA A 125 -8.53 12.08 8.69
N GLY A 126 -9.05 12.96 9.57
CA GLY A 126 -10.25 12.69 10.35
C GLY A 126 -10.07 11.45 11.24
N ASP A 127 -11.02 10.52 11.19
CA ASP A 127 -10.99 9.25 11.94
C ASP A 127 -10.14 8.16 11.26
N ASN A 128 -9.62 8.43 10.07
CA ASN A 128 -8.91 7.46 9.23
C ASN A 128 -7.41 7.37 9.55
N GLN A 129 -6.71 6.41 8.91
CA GLN A 129 -5.27 6.22 9.11
C GLN A 129 -4.46 7.41 8.58
N VAL A 130 -3.76 8.10 9.49
CA VAL A 130 -2.94 9.25 9.13
C VAL A 130 -1.63 8.84 8.44
N GLY A 131 -1.22 9.61 7.42
CA GLY A 131 0.03 9.38 6.69
C GLY A 131 0.62 10.66 6.10
N ARG A 132 1.77 10.54 5.45
CA ARG A 132 2.44 11.66 4.77
C ARG A 132 1.58 12.37 3.71
N PRO A 133 0.67 11.71 2.98
CA PRO A 133 -0.25 12.39 2.08
C PRO A 133 -1.16 13.40 2.79
N HIS A 134 -1.60 13.12 4.03
CA HIS A 134 -2.39 14.06 4.84
C HIS A 134 -1.56 15.31 5.20
N ILE A 135 -0.29 15.12 5.59
CA ILE A 135 0.64 16.24 5.80
C ILE A 135 0.78 17.08 4.53
N ALA A 136 0.97 16.40 3.37
CA ALA A 136 1.12 17.09 2.09
C ALA A 136 -0.15 17.89 1.70
N ARG A 137 -1.35 17.32 1.93
CA ARG A 137 -2.63 18.02 1.70
C ARG A 137 -2.77 19.26 2.61
N TYR A 138 -2.48 19.10 3.89
CA TYR A 138 -2.49 20.23 4.82
C TYR A 138 -1.51 21.31 4.39
N MET A 139 -0.26 20.98 4.08
CA MET A 139 0.74 21.94 3.64
C MET A 139 0.32 22.66 2.36
N LEU A 140 -0.32 21.97 1.41
CA LEU A 140 -0.86 22.57 0.19
C LEU A 140 -2.00 23.54 0.51
N LYS A 141 -2.95 23.14 1.35
CA LYS A 141 -4.12 23.93 1.76
C LYS A 141 -3.72 25.22 2.46
N GLN A 142 -2.63 25.17 3.23
CA GLN A 142 -2.06 26.35 3.92
C GLN A 142 -1.10 27.18 3.04
N GLY A 143 -0.94 26.83 1.76
CA GLY A 143 -0.02 27.54 0.86
C GLY A 143 1.48 27.36 1.20
N MET A 144 1.83 26.44 2.08
CA MET A 144 3.22 26.13 2.46
C MET A 144 4.01 25.46 1.33
N VAL A 145 3.33 24.80 0.41
CA VAL A 145 3.88 24.16 -0.79
C VAL A 145 3.00 24.46 -2.00
N ARG A 146 3.57 24.35 -3.20
CA ARG A 146 2.86 24.66 -4.46
C ARG A 146 2.01 23.49 -5.00
N SER A 147 2.33 22.27 -4.59
CA SER A 147 1.64 21.04 -5.00
C SER A 147 1.98 19.88 -4.05
N ILE A 148 1.17 18.83 -4.07
CA ILE A 148 1.46 17.56 -3.36
C ILE A 148 2.82 16.99 -3.80
N ALA A 149 3.10 16.97 -5.11
CA ALA A 149 4.39 16.52 -5.63
C ALA A 149 5.56 17.31 -5.03
N SER A 150 5.44 18.66 -4.96
CA SER A 150 6.46 19.51 -4.34
C SER A 150 6.64 19.24 -2.84
N ALA A 151 5.58 18.88 -2.11
CA ALA A 151 5.69 18.48 -0.70
C ALA A 151 6.57 17.23 -0.55
N PHE A 152 6.33 16.20 -1.38
CA PHE A 152 7.13 14.99 -1.35
C PHE A 152 8.57 15.21 -1.83
N ASP A 153 8.77 15.91 -2.94
CA ASP A 153 10.10 16.14 -3.50
C ASP A 153 11.03 16.91 -2.56
N LYS A 154 10.48 17.87 -1.81
CA LYS A 154 11.29 18.76 -0.96
C LYS A 154 11.33 18.33 0.51
N HIS A 155 10.26 17.73 1.03
CA HIS A 155 10.08 17.60 2.47
C HIS A 155 9.72 16.21 2.96
N LEU A 156 8.85 15.44 2.27
CA LEU A 156 8.22 14.24 2.80
C LEU A 156 8.71 12.93 2.17
N GLY A 157 9.33 12.99 0.99
CA GLY A 157 9.78 11.81 0.25
C GLY A 157 11.01 11.14 0.86
N ALA A 158 11.44 10.03 0.26
CA ALA A 158 12.59 9.25 0.70
C ALA A 158 13.87 10.10 0.76
N GLY A 159 14.59 10.03 1.87
CA GLY A 159 15.79 10.80 2.16
C GLY A 159 15.54 12.28 2.51
N LYS A 160 14.28 12.70 2.65
CA LYS A 160 13.93 14.06 3.07
C LYS A 160 13.69 14.15 4.57
N VAL A 161 13.47 15.37 5.07
CA VAL A 161 13.28 15.63 6.50
C VAL A 161 12.10 14.85 7.10
N GLY A 162 11.04 14.66 6.33
CA GLY A 162 9.87 13.87 6.71
C GLY A 162 10.01 12.36 6.47
N ASP A 163 11.18 11.87 6.05
CA ASP A 163 11.44 10.46 5.95
C ASP A 163 11.80 9.89 7.33
N VAL A 164 10.82 9.26 7.97
CA VAL A 164 10.95 8.59 9.26
C VAL A 164 10.49 7.13 9.07
N SER A 165 11.40 6.27 8.65
CA SER A 165 11.14 4.84 8.40
C SER A 165 11.49 3.93 9.59
N SER A 166 12.32 4.38 10.49
CA SER A 166 12.90 3.57 11.57
C SER A 166 11.96 3.12 12.69
N LEU A 167 10.68 3.43 12.57
CA LEU A 167 9.65 3.00 13.53
C LEU A 167 8.78 1.86 13.01
N TRP A 168 8.85 1.56 11.71
CA TRP A 168 8.05 0.49 11.15
C TRP A 168 8.50 -0.87 11.68
N PRO A 169 7.58 -1.84 11.84
CA PRO A 169 7.93 -3.23 12.14
C PRO A 169 8.83 -3.81 11.05
N ASP A 170 9.61 -4.79 11.39
CA ASP A 170 10.44 -5.49 10.41
C ASP A 170 9.58 -6.36 9.47
N ILE A 171 10.14 -6.75 8.34
CA ILE A 171 9.44 -7.52 7.31
C ILE A 171 8.88 -8.83 7.86
N GLU A 172 9.60 -9.46 8.77
CA GLU A 172 9.21 -10.71 9.43
C GLU A 172 7.88 -10.55 10.16
N ASP A 173 7.72 -9.48 10.95
CA ASP A 173 6.49 -9.20 11.71
C ASP A 173 5.29 -9.04 10.77
N THR A 174 5.44 -8.26 9.69
CA THR A 174 4.35 -7.98 8.76
C THR A 174 3.93 -9.22 7.96
N VAL A 175 4.88 -10.06 7.57
CA VAL A 175 4.62 -11.33 6.89
C VAL A 175 3.94 -12.32 7.85
N GLU A 176 4.41 -12.38 9.10
CA GLU A 176 3.83 -13.26 10.12
C GLU A 176 2.36 -12.90 10.39
N TRP A 177 2.02 -11.62 10.53
CA TRP A 177 0.63 -11.19 10.75
C TRP A 177 -0.30 -11.64 9.62
N ILE A 178 0.15 -11.50 8.36
CA ILE A 178 -0.63 -11.90 7.19
C ILE A 178 -0.82 -13.43 7.17
N ASN A 179 0.25 -14.20 7.38
CA ASN A 179 0.20 -15.65 7.35
C ASN A 179 -0.66 -16.22 8.50
N GLN A 180 -0.56 -15.66 9.72
CA GLN A 180 -1.40 -16.05 10.85
C GLN A 180 -2.88 -15.70 10.64
N ALA A 181 -3.17 -14.70 9.81
CA ALA A 181 -4.54 -14.35 9.39
C ALA A 181 -5.05 -15.23 8.23
N GLY A 182 -4.30 -16.25 7.83
CA GLY A 182 -4.68 -17.16 6.73
C GLY A 182 -4.53 -16.56 5.32
N GLY A 183 -3.88 -15.41 5.21
CA GLY A 183 -3.70 -14.70 3.95
C GLY A 183 -2.40 -15.04 3.21
N VAL A 184 -2.22 -14.39 2.07
CA VAL A 184 -1.03 -14.48 1.23
C VAL A 184 -0.25 -13.17 1.31
N ALA A 185 1.01 -13.23 1.75
CA ALA A 185 1.89 -12.07 1.81
C ALA A 185 2.51 -11.79 0.43
N VAL A 186 2.49 -10.51 0.02
CA VAL A 186 2.94 -10.02 -1.29
C VAL A 186 3.84 -8.80 -1.10
N ILE A 187 5.05 -8.76 -1.63
CA ILE A 187 5.81 -7.50 -1.70
C ILE A 187 5.11 -6.55 -2.68
N ALA A 188 4.65 -5.40 -2.16
CA ALA A 188 4.00 -4.37 -2.96
C ALA A 188 5.02 -3.61 -3.83
N HIS A 189 4.65 -3.30 -5.07
CA HIS A 189 5.37 -2.44 -6.03
C HIS A 189 6.92 -2.46 -5.92
N PRO A 190 7.60 -3.63 -5.98
CA PRO A 190 9.04 -3.76 -5.74
C PRO A 190 9.89 -2.94 -6.71
N GLY A 191 9.37 -2.58 -7.87
CA GLY A 191 10.01 -1.70 -8.85
C GLY A 191 10.09 -0.22 -8.43
N ARG A 192 9.33 0.22 -7.44
CA ARG A 192 9.32 1.62 -6.97
C ARG A 192 10.37 1.92 -5.90
N TYR A 193 10.93 0.90 -5.26
CA TYR A 193 11.98 1.11 -4.27
C TYR A 193 13.29 1.56 -4.93
N LYS A 194 13.84 2.67 -4.42
CA LYS A 194 15.14 3.20 -4.91
C LYS A 194 16.29 2.32 -4.42
N MET A 195 16.48 1.18 -5.08
CA MET A 195 17.55 0.24 -4.77
C MET A 195 18.08 -0.43 -6.04
N THR A 196 19.30 -0.95 -5.95
CA THR A 196 19.89 -1.75 -7.04
C THR A 196 19.15 -3.08 -7.21
N ARG A 197 19.25 -3.70 -8.39
CA ARG A 197 18.70 -5.04 -8.65
C ARG A 197 19.19 -6.06 -7.63
N SER A 198 20.48 -6.09 -7.33
CA SER A 198 21.06 -7.02 -6.33
C SER A 198 20.46 -6.84 -4.94
N LYS A 199 20.21 -5.58 -4.53
CA LYS A 199 19.57 -5.28 -3.24
C LYS A 199 18.09 -5.70 -3.23
N ARG A 200 17.38 -5.54 -4.34
CA ARG A 200 16.00 -6.01 -4.51
C ARG A 200 15.92 -7.54 -4.43
N ILE A 201 16.83 -8.26 -5.09
CA ILE A 201 16.91 -9.72 -4.98
C ILE A 201 17.11 -10.15 -3.53
N ARG A 202 17.98 -9.49 -2.79
CA ARG A 202 18.21 -9.80 -1.37
C ARG A 202 16.96 -9.56 -0.52
N LEU A 203 16.25 -8.44 -0.73
CA LEU A 203 14.95 -8.20 -0.09
C LEU A 203 13.97 -9.35 -0.39
N ILE A 204 13.89 -9.80 -1.63
CA ILE A 204 12.98 -10.88 -2.05
C ILE A 204 13.37 -12.21 -1.42
N GLN A 205 14.66 -12.51 -1.28
CA GLN A 205 15.15 -13.70 -0.59
C GLN A 205 14.78 -13.67 0.90
N ASP A 206 15.11 -12.58 1.60
CA ASP A 206 14.79 -12.41 3.02
C ASP A 206 13.26 -12.48 3.24
N PHE A 207 12.46 -11.87 2.34
CA PHE A 207 10.99 -11.97 2.36
C PHE A 207 10.49 -13.41 2.21
N LYS A 208 11.04 -14.18 1.27
CA LYS A 208 10.67 -15.58 1.10
C LYS A 208 11.04 -16.41 2.33
N ASP A 209 12.22 -16.17 2.91
CA ASP A 209 12.74 -16.89 4.08
C ASP A 209 11.84 -16.68 5.31
N CYS A 210 11.18 -15.54 5.45
CA CYS A 210 10.19 -15.31 6.51
C CYS A 210 8.75 -15.71 6.14
N GLY A 211 8.55 -16.41 5.02
CA GLY A 211 7.25 -17.00 4.63
C GLY A 211 6.44 -16.17 3.63
N GLY A 212 7.05 -15.18 3.01
CA GLY A 212 6.44 -14.44 1.92
C GLY A 212 6.24 -15.30 0.67
N SER A 213 5.14 -15.09 -0.05
CA SER A 213 4.68 -16.03 -1.08
C SER A 213 4.50 -15.45 -2.47
N ALA A 214 4.45 -14.12 -2.62
CA ALA A 214 4.18 -13.49 -3.91
C ALA A 214 4.86 -12.12 -4.07
N LEU A 215 4.99 -11.69 -5.34
CA LEU A 215 5.44 -10.34 -5.70
C LEU A 215 4.35 -9.63 -6.50
N GLU A 216 4.19 -8.34 -6.32
CA GLU A 216 3.41 -7.51 -7.24
C GLU A 216 4.24 -7.26 -8.51
N VAL A 217 3.97 -8.10 -9.52
CA VAL A 217 4.72 -8.11 -10.80
C VAL A 217 4.24 -7.02 -11.74
N CYS A 218 2.93 -6.79 -11.78
CA CYS A 218 2.34 -5.79 -12.63
C CYS A 218 1.61 -4.74 -11.79
N THR A 219 2.10 -3.51 -11.79
CA THR A 219 1.54 -2.40 -11.02
C THR A 219 1.31 -1.18 -11.90
N GLY A 220 0.39 -0.31 -11.49
CA GLY A 220 0.19 0.97 -12.16
C GLY A 220 1.47 1.82 -12.14
N ASN A 221 1.73 2.54 -13.24
CA ASN A 221 2.92 3.42 -13.38
C ASN A 221 4.26 2.73 -13.07
N GLN A 222 4.45 1.54 -13.65
CA GLN A 222 5.66 0.73 -13.46
C GLN A 222 6.74 1.11 -14.48
N PRO A 223 8.05 1.11 -14.11
CA PRO A 223 9.13 1.28 -15.06
C PRO A 223 9.13 0.21 -16.15
N ASN A 224 9.46 0.59 -17.38
CA ASN A 224 9.58 -0.35 -18.50
C ASN A 224 10.61 -1.44 -18.19
N GLY A 225 10.31 -2.68 -18.57
CA GLY A 225 11.18 -3.85 -18.33
C GLY A 225 11.13 -4.40 -16.91
N MET A 226 10.42 -3.74 -15.99
CA MET A 226 10.34 -4.19 -14.60
C MET A 226 9.47 -5.44 -14.45
N ALA A 227 8.37 -5.54 -15.19
CA ALA A 227 7.51 -6.72 -15.14
C ALA A 227 8.28 -7.97 -15.58
N GLU A 228 9.02 -7.89 -16.66
CA GLU A 228 9.85 -8.98 -17.19
C GLU A 228 10.92 -9.42 -16.19
N ASP A 229 11.64 -8.47 -15.54
CA ASP A 229 12.63 -8.78 -14.50
C ASP A 229 11.99 -9.48 -13.30
N LEU A 230 10.81 -9.01 -12.86
CA LEU A 230 10.10 -9.60 -11.72
C LEU A 230 9.50 -10.97 -12.04
N VAL A 231 9.08 -11.19 -13.28
CA VAL A 231 8.63 -12.51 -13.74
C VAL A 231 9.75 -13.54 -13.64
N ASP A 232 10.96 -13.21 -14.12
CA ASP A 232 12.12 -14.09 -14.03
C ASP A 232 12.51 -14.37 -12.58
N VAL A 233 12.34 -13.38 -11.70
CA VAL A 233 12.54 -13.55 -10.25
C VAL A 233 11.48 -14.46 -9.63
N CYS A 234 10.21 -14.32 -9.99
CA CYS A 234 9.15 -15.22 -9.51
C CYS A 234 9.45 -16.68 -9.91
N GLU A 235 9.88 -16.90 -11.14
CA GLU A 235 10.28 -18.22 -11.62
C GLU A 235 11.49 -18.79 -10.85
N GLN A 236 12.52 -17.97 -10.67
CA GLN A 236 13.76 -18.36 -9.99
C GLN A 236 13.54 -18.72 -8.50
N TYR A 237 12.64 -18.01 -7.82
CA TYR A 237 12.42 -18.16 -6.38
C TYR A 237 11.10 -18.86 -6.04
N ASP A 238 10.40 -19.45 -7.02
CA ASP A 238 9.10 -20.11 -6.84
C ASP A 238 8.11 -19.24 -6.06
N LEU A 239 7.93 -17.99 -6.53
CA LEU A 239 6.97 -17.04 -5.99
C LEU A 239 5.79 -16.86 -6.94
N MET A 240 4.61 -16.61 -6.36
CA MET A 240 3.42 -16.24 -7.14
C MET A 240 3.52 -14.78 -7.59
N ALA A 241 2.71 -14.42 -8.58
CA ALA A 241 2.64 -13.09 -9.13
C ALA A 241 1.30 -12.42 -8.85
N SER A 242 1.33 -11.26 -8.21
CA SER A 242 0.19 -10.37 -8.00
C SER A 242 0.17 -9.24 -9.01
N VAL A 243 -1.01 -8.62 -9.12
CA VAL A 243 -1.27 -7.44 -9.95
C VAL A 243 -2.09 -6.42 -9.17
N GLY A 244 -1.89 -5.14 -9.44
CA GLY A 244 -2.69 -4.09 -8.85
C GLY A 244 -2.39 -2.71 -9.44
N SER A 245 -3.36 -1.83 -9.42
CA SER A 245 -3.16 -0.47 -9.92
C SER A 245 -2.42 0.43 -8.93
N ASP A 246 -2.51 0.12 -7.65
CA ASP A 246 -2.13 1.01 -6.55
C ASP A 246 -2.84 2.37 -6.68
N PHE A 247 -4.16 2.27 -6.94
CA PHE A 247 -5.02 3.42 -7.17
C PHE A 247 -5.31 4.15 -5.86
N HIS A 248 -5.11 5.48 -5.87
CA HIS A 248 -5.41 6.36 -4.75
C HIS A 248 -6.42 7.46 -5.10
N SER A 249 -6.45 7.90 -6.37
CA SER A 249 -7.32 9.02 -6.74
C SER A 249 -7.63 9.03 -8.24
N PRO A 250 -8.89 9.35 -8.62
CA PRO A 250 -9.26 9.56 -10.01
C PRO A 250 -8.57 10.79 -10.63
N ASP A 251 -8.05 11.70 -9.82
CA ASP A 251 -7.36 12.92 -10.30
C ASP A 251 -5.97 12.60 -10.87
N TYR A 252 -5.39 11.45 -10.54
CA TYR A 252 -4.09 11.05 -11.09
C TYR A 252 -4.26 10.51 -12.51
N GLN A 253 -3.63 11.19 -13.49
CA GLN A 253 -3.75 10.79 -14.90
C GLN A 253 -2.95 9.53 -15.24
N TRP A 254 -1.91 9.22 -14.47
CA TRP A 254 -0.96 8.13 -14.72
C TRP A 254 -1.28 6.82 -13.98
N VAL A 255 -2.19 6.84 -13.01
CA VAL A 255 -2.69 5.65 -12.31
C VAL A 255 -4.21 5.63 -12.39
N LYS A 256 -4.77 4.57 -12.94
CA LYS A 256 -6.22 4.36 -13.01
C LYS A 256 -6.57 2.97 -12.50
N LEU A 257 -7.67 2.86 -11.78
CA LEU A 257 -8.18 1.60 -11.25
C LEU A 257 -8.34 0.56 -12.39
N GLY A 258 -7.77 -0.62 -12.20
CA GLY A 258 -7.77 -1.71 -13.17
C GLY A 258 -6.77 -1.55 -14.32
N ARG A 259 -5.89 -0.53 -14.31
CA ARG A 259 -4.93 -0.31 -15.39
C ARG A 259 -3.49 -0.53 -14.96
N TYR A 260 -2.92 -1.64 -15.42
CA TYR A 260 -1.53 -2.06 -15.25
C TYR A 260 -1.13 -2.99 -16.41
N PRO A 261 0.16 -3.31 -16.62
CA PRO A 261 0.59 -4.27 -17.64
C PRO A 261 -0.06 -5.64 -17.44
N ARG A 262 -0.38 -6.34 -18.54
CA ARG A 262 -0.96 -7.67 -18.46
C ARG A 262 0.03 -8.66 -17.85
N LEU A 263 -0.43 -9.47 -16.88
CA LEU A 263 0.40 -10.51 -16.27
C LEU A 263 0.82 -11.54 -17.34
N PRO A 264 2.12 -11.81 -17.51
CA PRO A 264 2.62 -12.82 -18.43
C PRO A 264 2.12 -14.24 -18.05
N LYS A 265 1.77 -15.04 -19.06
CA LYS A 265 1.18 -16.37 -18.89
C LYS A 265 2.07 -17.38 -18.13
N LYS A 266 3.38 -17.15 -18.09
CA LYS A 266 4.32 -18.03 -17.39
C LYS A 266 4.32 -17.88 -15.86
N CYS A 267 3.69 -16.80 -15.36
CA CYS A 267 3.55 -16.60 -13.92
C CYS A 267 2.42 -17.45 -13.34
N ARG A 268 2.64 -17.98 -12.13
CA ARG A 268 1.58 -18.54 -11.30
C ARG A 268 0.85 -17.38 -10.59
N PRO A 269 -0.42 -17.13 -10.90
CA PRO A 269 -1.13 -16.00 -10.31
C PRO A 269 -1.42 -16.19 -8.82
N VAL A 270 -1.35 -15.13 -8.01
CA VAL A 270 -1.58 -15.19 -6.57
C VAL A 270 -3.01 -15.63 -6.21
N TRP A 271 -3.99 -15.35 -7.06
CA TRP A 271 -5.39 -15.76 -6.83
C TRP A 271 -5.67 -17.26 -6.98
N GLU A 272 -4.69 -18.07 -7.39
CA GLU A 272 -4.78 -19.53 -7.32
C GLU A 272 -4.58 -20.06 -5.89
N ALA A 273 -4.19 -19.20 -4.95
CA ALA A 273 -4.01 -19.54 -3.54
C ALA A 273 -5.18 -19.10 -2.64
N PHE A 274 -6.25 -18.54 -3.21
CA PHE A 274 -7.42 -18.02 -2.45
C PHE A 274 -8.51 -19.07 -2.27
#